data_9aae1ac4a76880c7dff43fe987bb53b7
#
_entry.id   9aae1ac4a76880c7dff43fe987bb53b7
#
_cell.length_a   1.000
_cell.length_b   1.000
_cell.length_c   1.000
_cell.angle_alpha   90.00
_cell.angle_beta   90.00
_cell.angle_gamma   90.00
#
_symmetry.space_group_name_H-M   'P 1'
#
loop_
_entity.id
_entity.type
_entity.pdbx_description
1 polymer ?
#
loop_
_entity_poly.entity_id
_entity_poly.type
_entity_poly.pdbx_seq_one_letter_code
_entity_poly.pdbx_strand_id
1 'polypeptide(L)'
;MKVALVHELLTIKGGAERVLRVLTEMFPDAPIYTLLYDEKKLGDWFPKERVSTSNLQPATCNPFPWKYNHHIHLSQFPQAVESWDFSEFDLVISSSSAFVHNIITNGKPKHLSFVNSPARYLWDRTHDVLEQAGKGVLGPVKRAYLERVFHKLRLWDAESAARADRIIVSSKEVQRRVELYWRR
;
A
#
# COMPACT_ATOMS: atom_id res chain seq x y z
N MET A 1 11.71 7.09 -21.45
CA MET A 1 11.21 6.05 -20.51
C MET A 1 10.12 6.71 -19.65
N LYS A 2 8.90 6.26 -19.79
CA LYS A 2 7.78 6.72 -18.95
C LYS A 2 7.77 5.94 -17.64
N VAL A 3 7.81 6.64 -16.50
CA VAL A 3 7.86 6.06 -15.17
C VAL A 3 6.59 6.40 -14.39
N ALA A 4 6.03 5.44 -13.65
CA ALA A 4 4.99 5.68 -12.64
C ALA A 4 5.52 5.33 -11.25
N LEU A 5 5.15 6.13 -10.26
CA LEU A 5 5.44 5.88 -8.85
C LEU A 5 4.15 5.41 -8.16
N VAL A 6 4.27 4.42 -7.29
CA VAL A 6 3.13 3.89 -6.52
C VAL A 6 3.46 3.90 -5.04
N HIS A 7 2.53 4.35 -4.21
CA HIS A 7 2.69 4.39 -2.76
C HIS A 7 1.38 4.04 -2.06
N GLU A 8 1.44 3.46 -0.87
CA GLU A 8 0.24 3.02 -0.15
C GLU A 8 -0.72 4.15 0.17
N LEU A 9 -0.27 5.01 1.06
CA LEU A 9 -1.09 6.03 1.70
C LEU A 9 -0.30 7.33 1.81
N LEU A 10 -0.87 8.41 1.33
CA LEU A 10 -0.32 9.75 1.51
C LEU A 10 -1.18 10.51 2.53
N THR A 11 -1.14 10.08 3.80
CA THR A 11 -1.96 10.65 4.88
C THR A 11 -1.17 11.17 6.06
N ILE A 12 0.13 10.86 6.12
CA ILE A 12 1.06 11.32 7.15
C ILE A 12 2.44 11.59 6.54
N LYS A 13 3.27 12.41 7.18
CA LYS A 13 4.69 12.63 6.82
C LYS A 13 5.57 11.66 7.59
N GLY A 14 5.71 10.43 7.12
CA GLY A 14 6.50 9.36 7.74
C GLY A 14 7.81 9.04 7.01
N GLY A 15 8.42 7.92 7.38
CA GLY A 15 9.67 7.44 6.77
C GLY A 15 9.49 6.95 5.35
N ALA A 16 8.41 6.24 5.06
CA ALA A 16 8.10 5.72 3.73
C ALA A 16 7.79 6.86 2.74
N GLU A 17 7.10 7.91 3.21
CA GLU A 17 6.79 9.10 2.40
C GLU A 17 8.05 9.92 2.08
N ARG A 18 9.08 9.89 2.96
CA ARG A 18 10.40 10.48 2.65
C ARG A 18 11.11 9.71 1.55
N VAL A 19 11.03 8.38 1.54
CA VAL A 19 11.56 7.56 0.43
C VAL A 19 10.86 7.90 -0.86
N LEU A 20 9.53 7.98 -0.86
CA LEU A 20 8.78 8.40 -2.02
C LEU A 20 9.19 9.79 -2.49
N ARG A 21 9.43 10.74 -1.58
CA ARG A 21 9.88 12.09 -1.92
C ARG A 21 11.20 12.06 -2.70
N VAL A 22 12.16 11.26 -2.27
CA VAL A 22 13.42 11.08 -3.03
C VAL A 22 13.14 10.51 -4.42
N LEU A 23 12.24 9.52 -4.53
CA LEU A 23 11.84 8.99 -5.84
C LEU A 23 11.19 10.05 -6.72
N THR A 24 10.39 10.97 -6.16
CA THR A 24 9.80 12.08 -6.93
C THR A 24 10.82 13.11 -7.40
N GLU A 25 11.93 13.27 -6.69
CA GLU A 25 13.07 14.10 -7.09
C GLU A 25 13.87 13.43 -8.23
N MET A 26 14.01 12.09 -8.17
CA MET A 26 14.67 11.31 -9.24
C MET A 26 13.84 11.25 -10.54
N PHE A 27 12.51 11.27 -10.42
CA PHE A 27 11.55 11.15 -11.53
C PHE A 27 10.54 12.29 -11.47
N PRO A 28 10.91 13.53 -11.81
CA PRO A 28 10.10 14.72 -11.61
C PRO A 28 8.78 14.72 -12.40
N ASP A 29 8.74 14.05 -13.55
CA ASP A 29 7.56 13.98 -14.40
C ASP A 29 6.66 12.76 -14.13
N ALA A 30 7.07 11.86 -13.22
CA ALA A 30 6.32 10.64 -12.93
C ALA A 30 5.04 10.93 -12.14
N PRO A 31 3.86 10.44 -12.57
CA PRO A 31 2.66 10.47 -11.76
C PRO A 31 2.80 9.55 -10.53
N ILE A 32 2.07 9.88 -9.47
CA ILE A 32 2.06 9.15 -8.20
C ILE A 32 0.70 8.51 -8.02
N TYR A 33 0.64 7.18 -7.97
CA TYR A 33 -0.56 6.43 -7.67
C TYR A 33 -0.60 6.08 -6.18
N THR A 34 -1.73 6.32 -5.52
CA THR A 34 -1.89 6.04 -4.09
C THR A 34 -3.33 5.65 -3.74
N LEU A 35 -3.51 4.90 -2.67
CA LEU A 35 -4.84 4.49 -2.22
C LEU A 35 -5.63 5.66 -1.63
N LEU A 36 -4.99 6.43 -0.74
CA LEU A 36 -5.58 7.59 -0.08
C LEU A 36 -4.59 8.75 -0.06
N TYR A 37 -5.09 9.97 -0.29
CA TYR A 37 -4.27 11.18 -0.26
C TYR A 37 -4.93 12.29 0.56
N ASP A 38 -4.20 12.80 1.55
CA ASP A 38 -4.56 13.99 2.33
C ASP A 38 -3.75 15.20 1.84
N GLU A 39 -4.30 15.92 0.88
CA GLU A 39 -3.69 17.10 0.27
C GLU A 39 -3.31 18.18 1.30
N LYS A 40 -4.12 18.34 2.36
CA LYS A 40 -3.85 19.34 3.40
C LYS A 40 -2.56 19.08 4.16
N LYS A 41 -2.17 17.81 4.28
CA LYS A 41 -0.96 17.40 5.02
C LYS A 41 0.27 17.23 4.14
N LEU A 42 0.07 16.84 2.89
CA LEU A 42 1.15 16.38 2.01
C LEU A 42 1.23 17.10 0.67
N GLY A 43 0.35 18.08 0.40
CA GLY A 43 0.35 18.85 -0.83
C GLY A 43 1.65 19.62 -1.08
N ASP A 44 2.36 19.99 -0.01
CA ASP A 44 3.68 20.62 -0.08
C ASP A 44 4.81 19.66 -0.54
N TRP A 45 4.64 18.34 -0.34
CA TRP A 45 5.59 17.32 -0.79
C TRP A 45 5.18 16.72 -2.13
N PHE A 46 3.88 16.51 -2.33
CA PHE A 46 3.32 15.84 -3.49
C PHE A 46 2.17 16.69 -4.04
N PRO A 47 2.42 17.54 -5.05
CA PRO A 47 1.37 18.36 -5.66
C PRO A 47 0.23 17.50 -6.20
N LYS A 48 -1.01 17.95 -6.00
CA LYS A 48 -2.22 17.22 -6.36
C LYS A 48 -2.28 16.81 -7.83
N GLU A 49 -1.73 17.65 -8.69
CA GLU A 49 -1.69 17.45 -10.14
C GLU A 49 -0.91 16.20 -10.55
N ARG A 50 0.00 15.75 -9.67
CA ARG A 50 0.80 14.52 -9.87
C ARG A 50 0.20 13.31 -9.21
N VAL A 51 -0.85 13.46 -8.36
CA VAL A 51 -1.37 12.38 -7.53
C VAL A 51 -2.66 11.83 -8.10
N SER A 52 -2.65 10.56 -8.47
CA SER A 52 -3.81 9.76 -8.86
C SER A 52 -4.23 8.85 -7.71
N THR A 53 -5.46 9.00 -7.23
CA THR A 53 -5.96 8.20 -6.11
C THR A 53 -6.83 7.04 -6.58
N SER A 54 -6.94 5.99 -5.75
CA SER A 54 -7.87 4.89 -5.99
C SER A 54 -9.33 5.30 -5.74
N ASN A 55 -10.25 4.40 -6.08
CA ASN A 55 -11.67 4.52 -5.78
C ASN A 55 -12.01 4.51 -4.26
N LEU A 56 -11.03 4.22 -3.41
CA LEU A 56 -11.17 4.29 -1.95
C LEU A 56 -11.03 5.72 -1.42
N GLN A 57 -10.52 6.66 -2.24
CA GLN A 57 -10.38 8.05 -1.85
C GLN A 57 -11.74 8.64 -1.50
N PRO A 58 -11.96 9.14 -0.27
CA PRO A 58 -13.22 9.76 0.10
C PRO A 58 -13.43 11.06 -0.70
N ALA A 59 -14.68 11.37 -1.01
CA ALA A 59 -15.02 12.65 -1.63
C ALA A 59 -14.47 13.82 -0.79
N THR A 60 -14.01 14.86 -1.46
CA THR A 60 -13.39 16.03 -0.82
C THR A 60 -14.31 16.74 0.18
N CYS A 61 -15.63 16.64 -0.03
CA CYS A 61 -16.67 17.19 0.83
C CYS A 61 -17.03 16.30 2.04
N ASN A 62 -16.42 15.11 2.18
CA ASN A 62 -16.72 14.21 3.30
C ASN A 62 -16.24 14.80 4.63
N PRO A 63 -17.15 15.20 5.57
CA PRO A 63 -16.78 15.84 6.82
C PRO A 63 -16.33 14.87 7.91
N PHE A 64 -16.43 13.55 7.69
CA PHE A 64 -16.15 12.59 8.73
C PHE A 64 -14.67 12.50 9.11
N PRO A 65 -14.33 12.54 10.42
CA PRO A 65 -12.94 12.53 10.89
C PRO A 65 -12.17 11.26 10.54
N TRP A 66 -12.86 10.15 10.30
CA TRP A 66 -12.26 8.87 9.92
C TRP A 66 -12.13 8.65 8.41
N LYS A 67 -12.35 9.67 7.59
CA LYS A 67 -12.29 9.56 6.12
C LYS A 67 -11.00 8.96 5.57
N TYR A 68 -9.89 9.11 6.28
CA TYR A 68 -8.59 8.51 5.94
C TYR A 68 -8.24 7.29 6.80
N ASN A 69 -9.21 6.71 7.50
CA ASN A 69 -8.96 5.50 8.28
C ASN A 69 -8.93 4.27 7.35
N HIS A 70 -7.72 3.88 6.96
CA HIS A 70 -7.50 2.75 6.06
C HIS A 70 -7.98 1.40 6.62
N HIS A 71 -8.15 1.26 7.94
CA HIS A 71 -8.61 0.00 8.54
C HIS A 71 -10.02 -0.41 8.13
N ILE A 72 -10.88 0.54 7.76
CA ILE A 72 -12.24 0.24 7.29
C ILE A 72 -12.25 -0.30 5.85
N HIS A 73 -11.19 -0.09 5.11
CA HIS A 73 -11.05 -0.48 3.70
C HIS A 73 -10.20 -1.73 3.48
N LEU A 74 -9.78 -2.43 4.56
CA LEU A 74 -8.85 -3.56 4.46
C LEU A 74 -9.28 -4.63 3.44
N SER A 75 -10.56 -5.00 3.41
CA SER A 75 -11.07 -6.00 2.47
C SER A 75 -11.13 -5.53 1.02
N GLN A 76 -11.04 -4.22 0.78
CA GLN A 76 -11.14 -3.60 -0.54
C GLN A 76 -9.76 -3.31 -1.15
N PHE A 77 -8.68 -3.38 -0.37
CA PHE A 77 -7.34 -3.07 -0.85
C PHE A 77 -6.88 -3.90 -2.04
N PRO A 78 -7.10 -5.22 -2.11
CA PRO A 78 -6.74 -5.99 -3.29
C PRO A 78 -7.36 -5.40 -4.56
N GLN A 79 -8.67 -5.18 -4.58
CA GLN A 79 -9.37 -4.63 -5.73
C GLN A 79 -8.87 -3.23 -6.09
N ALA A 80 -8.62 -2.37 -5.10
CA ALA A 80 -8.15 -1.01 -5.34
C ALA A 80 -6.73 -0.98 -5.92
N VAL A 81 -5.82 -1.81 -5.39
CA VAL A 81 -4.43 -1.93 -5.89
C VAL A 81 -4.39 -2.50 -7.30
N GLU A 82 -5.26 -3.46 -7.60
CA GLU A 82 -5.32 -4.14 -8.90
C GLU A 82 -6.11 -3.36 -9.97
N SER A 83 -6.76 -2.24 -9.61
CA SER A 83 -7.59 -1.46 -10.54
C SER A 83 -6.82 -0.49 -11.42
N TRP A 84 -5.57 -0.17 -11.08
CA TRP A 84 -4.77 0.79 -11.84
C TRP A 84 -4.23 0.18 -13.14
N ASP A 85 -4.29 0.97 -14.21
CA ASP A 85 -3.70 0.61 -15.50
C ASP A 85 -2.34 1.28 -15.66
N PHE A 86 -1.31 0.46 -15.85
CA PHE A 86 0.06 0.91 -16.08
C PHE A 86 0.54 0.65 -17.51
N SER A 87 -0.35 0.32 -18.45
CA SER A 87 -0.01 -0.10 -19.81
C SER A 87 0.76 0.94 -20.63
N GLU A 88 0.66 2.22 -20.29
CA GLU A 88 1.38 3.32 -20.97
C GLU A 88 2.81 3.54 -20.45
N PHE A 89 3.19 2.93 -19.33
CA PHE A 89 4.51 3.12 -18.71
C PHE A 89 5.52 2.06 -19.18
N ASP A 90 6.80 2.38 -19.01
CA ASP A 90 7.92 1.47 -19.24
C ASP A 90 8.41 0.87 -17.91
N LEU A 91 8.31 1.63 -16.83
CA LEU A 91 8.75 1.27 -15.48
C LEU A 91 7.73 1.73 -14.45
N VAL A 92 7.39 0.84 -13.53
CA VAL A 92 6.62 1.15 -12.32
C VAL A 92 7.49 0.92 -11.10
N ILE A 93 7.60 1.93 -10.23
CA ILE A 93 8.33 1.82 -8.96
C ILE A 93 7.33 1.94 -7.82
N SER A 94 7.15 0.87 -7.06
CA SER A 94 6.30 0.89 -5.87
C SER A 94 7.13 1.05 -4.60
N SER A 95 6.74 2.00 -3.73
CA SER A 95 7.25 2.14 -2.36
C SER A 95 6.24 1.52 -1.40
N SER A 96 6.44 0.24 -1.07
CA SER A 96 5.46 -0.57 -0.36
C SER A 96 5.72 -0.67 1.14
N SER A 97 4.67 -0.43 1.93
CA SER A 97 4.63 -0.66 3.38
C SER A 97 3.55 -1.69 3.77
N ALA A 98 2.73 -2.12 2.81
CA ALA A 98 1.72 -3.16 2.98
C ALA A 98 1.40 -3.87 1.67
N PHE A 99 0.78 -3.22 0.66
CA PHE A 99 0.12 -3.93 -0.45
C PHE A 99 0.48 -3.46 -1.86
N VAL A 100 1.04 -2.26 -2.05
CA VAL A 100 1.25 -1.73 -3.43
C VAL A 100 2.34 -2.46 -4.21
N HIS A 101 3.08 -3.38 -3.59
CA HIS A 101 3.93 -4.32 -4.31
C HIS A 101 3.12 -5.34 -5.13
N ASN A 102 1.80 -5.42 -4.91
CA ASN A 102 0.90 -6.39 -5.53
C ASN A 102 0.14 -5.83 -6.76
N ILE A 103 0.54 -4.67 -7.28
CA ILE A 103 -0.04 -4.11 -8.51
C ILE A 103 0.05 -5.09 -9.68
N ILE A 104 -0.84 -4.90 -10.65
CA ILE A 104 -0.83 -5.65 -11.91
C ILE A 104 -0.24 -4.76 -13.01
N THR A 105 0.80 -5.23 -13.70
CA THR A 105 1.46 -4.50 -14.78
C THR A 105 1.19 -5.10 -16.17
N ASN A 106 0.42 -6.19 -16.23
CA ASN A 106 0.12 -6.91 -17.48
C ASN A 106 1.38 -7.30 -18.30
N GLY A 107 2.54 -7.37 -17.61
CA GLY A 107 3.81 -7.79 -18.20
C GLY A 107 4.49 -6.78 -19.13
N LYS A 108 3.88 -5.60 -19.38
CA LYS A 108 4.47 -4.58 -20.26
C LYS A 108 5.50 -3.72 -19.52
N PRO A 109 5.15 -2.93 -18.47
CA PRO A 109 6.16 -2.21 -17.71
C PRO A 109 6.91 -3.14 -16.76
N LYS A 110 8.18 -2.86 -16.55
CA LYS A 110 8.93 -3.50 -15.46
C LYS A 110 8.46 -2.98 -14.11
N HIS A 111 8.32 -3.86 -13.14
CA HIS A 111 7.93 -3.51 -11.78
C HIS A 111 9.09 -3.68 -10.79
N LEU A 112 9.57 -2.57 -10.27
CA LEU A 112 10.54 -2.50 -9.18
C LEU A 112 9.82 -2.16 -7.87
N SER A 113 9.83 -3.06 -6.91
CA SER A 113 9.20 -2.81 -5.61
C SER A 113 10.26 -2.51 -4.53
N PHE A 114 10.23 -1.28 -3.99
CA PHE A 114 10.98 -0.92 -2.79
C PHE A 114 10.10 -1.21 -1.56
N VAL A 115 10.48 -2.21 -0.79
CA VAL A 115 9.71 -2.69 0.36
C VAL A 115 10.25 -2.06 1.65
N ASN A 116 9.47 -1.16 2.24
CA ASN A 116 9.74 -0.58 3.55
C ASN A 116 9.48 -1.61 4.67
N SER A 117 8.40 -2.36 4.54
CA SER A 117 8.05 -3.51 5.39
C SER A 117 6.88 -4.27 4.77
N PRO A 118 6.81 -5.61 4.86
CA PRO A 118 5.55 -6.32 4.73
C PRO A 118 4.52 -5.84 5.77
N ALA A 119 3.23 -6.04 5.50
CA ALA A 119 2.12 -5.61 6.36
C ALA A 119 2.21 -6.24 7.76
N ARG A 120 2.78 -5.53 8.72
CA ARG A 120 3.08 -6.05 10.07
C ARG A 120 1.84 -6.54 10.82
N TYR A 121 0.70 -5.88 10.63
CA TYR A 121 -0.55 -6.27 11.28
C TYR A 121 -1.11 -7.60 10.73
N LEU A 122 -0.72 -7.99 9.51
CA LEU A 122 -1.10 -9.29 8.93
C LEU A 122 -0.17 -10.41 9.38
N TRP A 123 1.12 -10.14 9.54
CA TRP A 123 2.15 -11.16 9.70
C TRP A 123 2.70 -11.19 11.13
N ASP A 124 3.32 -10.10 11.59
CA ASP A 124 4.02 -10.08 12.88
C ASP A 124 3.08 -9.88 14.07
N ARG A 125 2.05 -9.04 13.91
CA ARG A 125 1.20 -8.56 15.01
C ARG A 125 -0.26 -8.99 14.90
N THR A 126 -0.52 -10.07 14.15
CA THR A 126 -1.89 -10.56 13.93
C THR A 126 -2.63 -10.81 15.24
N HIS A 127 -2.00 -11.50 16.18
CA HIS A 127 -2.64 -11.87 17.45
C HIS A 127 -2.95 -10.64 18.31
N ASP A 128 -2.02 -9.68 18.40
CA ASP A 128 -2.23 -8.44 19.15
C ASP A 128 -3.43 -7.64 18.59
N VAL A 129 -3.49 -7.53 17.26
CA VAL A 129 -4.57 -6.79 16.58
C VAL A 129 -5.92 -7.47 16.78
N LEU A 130 -5.97 -8.79 16.66
CA LEU A 130 -7.20 -9.58 16.84
C LEU A 130 -7.67 -9.58 18.31
N GLU A 131 -6.76 -9.62 19.27
CA GLU A 131 -7.07 -9.50 20.69
C GLU A 131 -7.69 -8.13 21.00
N GLN A 132 -7.06 -7.06 20.51
CA GLN A 132 -7.59 -5.69 20.64
C GLN A 132 -8.97 -5.54 19.99
N ALA A 133 -9.16 -6.11 18.81
CA ALA A 133 -10.43 -6.08 18.09
C ALA A 133 -11.55 -6.84 18.84
N GLY A 134 -11.19 -7.88 19.58
CA GLY A 134 -12.11 -8.71 20.38
C GLY A 134 -12.67 -8.01 21.62
N LYS A 135 -12.20 -6.82 21.98
CA LYS A 135 -12.66 -6.09 23.18
C LYS A 135 -13.97 -5.35 22.90
N GLY A 136 -14.82 -5.28 23.94
CA GLY A 136 -16.11 -4.60 23.89
C GLY A 136 -17.27 -5.48 23.42
N VAL A 137 -18.48 -4.93 23.44
CA VAL A 137 -19.73 -5.68 23.18
C VAL A 137 -19.77 -6.34 21.82
N LEU A 138 -19.31 -5.66 20.77
CA LEU A 138 -19.22 -6.20 19.40
C LEU A 138 -17.87 -6.87 19.10
N GLY A 139 -17.00 -7.00 20.10
CA GLY A 139 -15.67 -7.55 19.97
C GLY A 139 -15.60 -8.92 19.29
N PRO A 140 -16.38 -9.93 19.70
CA PRO A 140 -16.35 -11.25 19.07
C PRO A 140 -16.69 -11.23 17.58
N VAL A 141 -17.69 -10.44 17.18
CA VAL A 141 -18.09 -10.30 15.76
C VAL A 141 -17.00 -9.60 14.95
N LYS A 142 -16.45 -8.51 15.47
CA LYS A 142 -15.36 -7.76 14.85
C LYS A 142 -14.12 -8.63 14.71
N ARG A 143 -13.75 -9.39 15.71
CA ARG A 143 -12.63 -10.33 15.67
C ARG A 143 -12.83 -11.39 14.62
N ALA A 144 -13.97 -12.07 14.59
CA ALA A 144 -14.27 -13.11 13.60
C ALA A 144 -14.24 -12.56 12.15
N TYR A 145 -14.75 -11.34 11.94
CA TYR A 145 -14.64 -10.66 10.66
C TYR A 145 -13.18 -10.41 10.26
N LEU A 146 -12.38 -9.84 11.16
CA LEU A 146 -10.97 -9.54 10.88
C LEU A 146 -10.13 -10.81 10.66
N GLU A 147 -10.40 -11.89 11.39
CA GLU A 147 -9.73 -13.18 11.17
C GLU A 147 -9.92 -13.67 9.73
N ARG A 148 -11.14 -13.58 9.20
CA ARG A 148 -11.44 -13.95 7.80
C ARG A 148 -10.77 -13.01 6.80
N VAL A 149 -10.81 -11.71 7.05
CA VAL A 149 -10.19 -10.70 6.19
C VAL A 149 -8.67 -10.90 6.16
N PHE A 150 -8.03 -11.06 7.32
CA PHE A 150 -6.59 -11.26 7.41
C PHE A 150 -6.14 -12.57 6.74
N HIS A 151 -6.92 -13.64 6.88
CA HIS A 151 -6.61 -14.88 6.18
C HIS A 151 -6.59 -14.68 4.65
N LYS A 152 -7.63 -14.06 4.09
CA LYS A 152 -7.70 -13.77 2.66
C LYS A 152 -6.59 -12.84 2.19
N LEU A 153 -6.31 -11.79 2.97
CA LEU A 153 -5.25 -10.83 2.64
C LEU A 153 -3.86 -11.48 2.66
N ARG A 154 -3.57 -12.40 3.61
CA ARG A 154 -2.29 -13.12 3.64
C ARG A 154 -2.09 -14.01 2.41
N LEU A 155 -3.13 -14.71 1.97
CA LEU A 155 -3.06 -15.52 0.75
C LEU A 155 -2.77 -14.65 -0.46
N TRP A 156 -3.53 -13.58 -0.63
CA TRP A 156 -3.34 -12.64 -1.73
C TRP A 156 -1.97 -11.96 -1.67
N ASP A 157 -1.54 -11.49 -0.50
CA ASP A 157 -0.26 -10.80 -0.28
C ASP A 157 0.93 -11.71 -0.65
N ALA A 158 0.92 -12.95 -0.17
CA ALA A 158 1.99 -13.92 -0.44
C ALA A 158 2.06 -14.33 -1.92
N GLU A 159 0.92 -14.61 -2.56
CA GLU A 159 0.88 -15.02 -3.96
C GLU A 159 1.22 -13.86 -4.91
N SER A 160 0.69 -12.68 -4.63
CA SER A 160 0.88 -11.51 -5.50
C SER A 160 2.29 -10.91 -5.43
N ALA A 161 3.06 -11.19 -4.38
CA ALA A 161 4.45 -10.74 -4.27
C ALA A 161 5.34 -11.25 -5.43
N ALA A 162 4.92 -12.31 -6.12
CA ALA A 162 5.60 -12.83 -7.31
C ALA A 162 5.47 -11.90 -8.54
N ARG A 163 4.54 -10.93 -8.53
CA ARG A 163 4.30 -10.01 -9.64
C ARG A 163 5.42 -8.98 -9.84
N ALA A 164 6.16 -8.64 -8.78
CA ALA A 164 7.29 -7.71 -8.89
C ALA A 164 8.48 -8.37 -9.61
N ASP A 165 9.00 -7.74 -10.67
CA ASP A 165 10.20 -8.20 -11.37
C ASP A 165 11.43 -8.16 -10.47
N ARG A 166 11.53 -7.13 -9.61
CA ARG A 166 12.61 -6.95 -8.62
C ARG A 166 12.06 -6.38 -7.31
N ILE A 167 12.58 -6.91 -6.22
CA ILE A 167 12.31 -6.42 -4.86
C ILE A 167 13.61 -5.85 -4.28
N ILE A 168 13.53 -4.61 -3.80
CA ILE A 168 14.57 -3.96 -3.00
C ILE A 168 14.00 -3.78 -1.60
N VAL A 169 14.81 -4.05 -0.60
CA VAL A 169 14.39 -3.97 0.81
C VAL A 169 15.18 -2.93 1.57
N SER A 170 14.53 -2.27 2.54
CA SER A 170 15.13 -1.19 3.32
C SER A 170 16.17 -1.66 4.36
N SER A 171 16.17 -2.95 4.72
CA SER A 171 17.07 -3.52 5.73
C SER A 171 17.13 -5.03 5.68
N LYS A 172 18.14 -5.62 6.35
CA LYS A 172 18.26 -7.08 6.53
C LYS A 172 17.05 -7.69 7.26
N GLU A 173 16.46 -6.96 8.20
CA GLU A 173 15.26 -7.42 8.89
C GLU A 173 14.05 -7.47 7.96
N VAL A 174 13.90 -6.49 7.08
CA VAL A 174 12.85 -6.51 6.04
C VAL A 174 13.11 -7.62 5.03
N GLN A 175 14.37 -7.85 4.65
CA GLN A 175 14.75 -8.99 3.80
C GLN A 175 14.29 -10.31 4.42
N ARG A 176 14.64 -10.56 5.68
CA ARG A 176 14.23 -11.78 6.41
C ARG A 176 12.70 -11.97 6.40
N ARG A 177 11.93 -10.87 6.56
CA ARG A 177 10.46 -10.92 6.51
C ARG A 177 9.94 -11.25 5.11
N VAL A 178 10.50 -10.65 4.08
CA VAL A 178 10.15 -10.93 2.67
C VAL A 178 10.41 -12.41 2.35
N GLU A 179 11.59 -12.93 2.71
CA GLU A 179 11.92 -14.33 2.55
C GLU A 179 10.95 -15.26 3.32
N LEU A 180 10.61 -14.89 4.57
CA LEU A 180 9.72 -15.68 5.42
C LEU A 180 8.28 -15.71 4.92
N TYR A 181 7.72 -14.56 4.56
CA TYR A 181 6.29 -14.42 4.27
C TYR A 181 5.94 -14.60 2.80
N TRP A 182 6.79 -14.13 1.90
CA TRP A 182 6.55 -14.16 0.46
C TRP A 182 7.40 -15.18 -0.30
N ARG A 183 8.38 -15.79 0.38
CA ARG A 183 9.31 -16.76 -0.24
C ARG A 183 10.11 -16.16 -1.41
N ARG A 184 10.50 -14.89 -1.30
CA ARG A 184 11.16 -14.11 -2.36
C ARG A 184 12.50 -13.59 -1.87
#